data_b5e8357a2dc9546f80562239b28825a3
#
_entry.id   b5e8357a2dc9546f80562239b28825a3
#
_cell.length_a   1.000
_cell.length_b   1.000
_cell.length_c   1.000
_cell.angle_alpha   90.00
_cell.angle_beta   90.00
_cell.angle_gamma   90.00
#
_symmetry.space_group_name_H-M   'P 1'
#
loop_
_entity.id
_entity.type
_entity.pdbx_description
1 polymer ?
#
loop_
_entity_poly.entity_id
_entity_poly.type
_entity_poly.pdbx_seq_one_letter_code
_entity_poly.pdbx_strand_id
1 'polypeptide(L)'
;MPTWLWRFVALVAIGIALGLTAGDILNAGPGGDFGLSARADGPHEFVVTSVEPDSPAARAGLATGDRIVPAVDDIRSRFLLLYPGAPPNAPLTLLMHARGVDRRVSLQAAATAPPSWEAAIAAYSSVYAIQAIRIVFFLVAALIVVRRPDRAEARALATFLAAFAFGTISRWPWYPIPLAVVLAVLQPIVIAFAILQAIRFATLFPRPSTGGPRRTIARLNDAIIFAAPVIVGGLLALTWAGLVRGAFVTLIGALMNVFLAGSIVALGTAFALGSREAEPADRERVRWIAVSTGIGLGGLIVAAILQQLGVTEFVVEPFVLAILAIPLGTAYAILRHRLLDIGFVVNRALVFGIISALIVAAFSLLEFVLGKYVSSLGHVQSAVIGALVALGIGVSLGRIHMRVDSFVDNVFFRDRHRAEAALRRVAREAAYVDDPKILATRVITALERHAKAGGAALYLRDGNGSYVAQVATISPAPPVSRNDAAVVRMCASGEAVDLDEVAEEVERPAFCGKIAFPMIVRGELLGVLACGEKTNLEAYAPDERATLGGLAHATGIAFDTIATKALRDAVARVIAGDGDIEDLRRAQAPPFI
;
A
#
# COMPACT_ATOMS: atom_id res chain seq x y z
N MET A 1 8.19 -10.68 19.21
CA MET A 1 7.98 -11.74 18.21
C MET A 1 9.08 -11.59 17.16
N PRO A 2 9.86 -12.63 16.81
CA PRO A 2 10.88 -12.54 15.78
C PRO A 2 10.27 -12.16 14.42
N THR A 3 11.00 -11.43 13.59
CA THR A 3 10.51 -10.86 12.33
C THR A 3 10.02 -11.91 11.33
N TRP A 4 10.72 -13.04 11.26
CA TRP A 4 10.32 -14.15 10.37
C TRP A 4 8.98 -14.78 10.78
N LEU A 5 8.75 -14.96 12.09
CA LEU A 5 7.50 -15.53 12.61
C LEU A 5 6.32 -14.59 12.38
N TRP A 6 6.52 -13.27 12.62
CA TRP A 6 5.50 -12.27 12.31
C TRP A 6 5.16 -12.25 10.81
N ARG A 7 6.18 -12.30 9.94
CA ARG A 7 6.02 -12.36 8.48
C ARG A 7 5.21 -13.59 8.06
N PHE A 8 5.56 -14.76 8.59
CA PHE A 8 4.85 -16.01 8.30
C PHE A 8 3.38 -15.94 8.73
N VAL A 9 3.10 -15.54 9.98
CA VAL A 9 1.73 -15.41 10.50
C VAL A 9 0.90 -14.40 9.69
N ALA A 10 1.48 -13.24 9.36
CA ALA A 10 0.80 -12.22 8.57
C ALA A 10 0.45 -12.71 7.15
N LEU A 11 1.37 -13.39 6.47
CA LEU A 11 1.12 -13.93 5.12
C LEU A 11 0.09 -15.05 5.14
N VAL A 12 0.10 -15.92 6.14
CA VAL A 12 -0.91 -16.98 6.31
C VAL A 12 -2.29 -16.34 6.57
N ALA A 13 -2.38 -15.33 7.44
CA ALA A 13 -3.63 -14.63 7.71
C ALA A 13 -4.19 -13.94 6.46
N ILE A 14 -3.33 -13.27 5.68
CA ILE A 14 -3.71 -12.66 4.39
C ILE A 14 -4.18 -13.74 3.40
N GLY A 15 -3.49 -14.89 3.32
CA GLY A 15 -3.87 -16.00 2.45
C GLY A 15 -5.25 -16.57 2.79
N ILE A 16 -5.54 -16.80 4.07
CA ILE A 16 -6.87 -17.22 4.55
C ILE A 16 -7.94 -16.19 4.18
N ALA A 17 -7.65 -14.91 4.42
CA ALA A 17 -8.59 -13.83 4.13
C ALA A 17 -8.87 -13.66 2.62
N LEU A 18 -7.86 -13.87 1.77
CA LEU A 18 -8.04 -13.92 0.32
C LEU A 18 -8.89 -15.14 -0.10
N GLY A 19 -8.71 -16.30 0.54
CA GLY A 19 -9.55 -17.47 0.32
C GLY A 19 -11.03 -17.21 0.67
N LEU A 20 -11.30 -16.53 1.78
CA LEU A 20 -12.64 -16.09 2.15
C LEU A 20 -13.20 -15.05 1.15
N THR A 21 -12.37 -14.13 0.67
CA THR A 21 -12.76 -13.16 -0.36
C THR A 21 -13.13 -13.86 -1.68
N ALA A 22 -12.37 -14.88 -2.08
CA ALA A 22 -12.73 -15.72 -3.23
C ALA A 22 -14.06 -16.46 -3.00
N GLY A 23 -14.30 -16.97 -1.80
CA GLY A 23 -15.58 -17.55 -1.41
C GLY A 23 -16.75 -16.56 -1.53
N ASP A 24 -16.55 -15.32 -1.09
CA ASP A 24 -17.55 -14.25 -1.26
C ASP A 24 -17.85 -13.95 -2.74
N ILE A 25 -16.82 -13.95 -3.59
CA ILE A 25 -16.97 -13.74 -5.04
C ILE A 25 -17.73 -14.89 -5.69
N LEU A 26 -17.39 -16.13 -5.36
CA LEU A 26 -18.06 -17.32 -5.90
C LEU A 26 -19.54 -17.41 -5.45
N ASN A 27 -19.86 -16.91 -4.26
CA ASN A 27 -21.21 -16.83 -3.73
C ASN A 27 -21.91 -15.49 -4.09
N ALA A 28 -21.30 -14.66 -4.95
CA ALA A 28 -21.91 -13.43 -5.42
C ALA A 28 -23.11 -13.75 -6.34
N GLY A 29 -24.29 -13.75 -5.78
CA GLY A 29 -25.55 -14.03 -6.48
C GLY A 29 -26.70 -13.24 -5.84
N PRO A 30 -27.91 -13.31 -6.42
CA PRO A 30 -29.09 -12.71 -5.79
C PRO A 30 -29.27 -13.30 -4.40
N GLY A 31 -29.40 -12.42 -3.41
CA GLY A 31 -29.73 -12.83 -2.05
C GLY A 31 -31.10 -13.48 -1.98
N GLY A 32 -31.38 -14.18 -0.89
CA GLY A 32 -32.70 -14.61 -0.53
C GLY A 32 -33.29 -13.69 0.54
N ASP A 33 -34.57 -13.39 0.45
CA ASP A 33 -35.30 -12.65 1.45
C ASP A 33 -36.51 -13.43 1.95
N PHE A 34 -36.81 -13.28 3.22
CA PHE A 34 -38.01 -13.80 3.83
C PHE A 34 -39.16 -12.80 3.77
N GLY A 35 -38.88 -11.54 3.44
CA GLY A 35 -39.79 -10.41 3.43
C GLY A 35 -40.32 -10.07 4.82
N LEU A 36 -39.48 -10.23 5.84
CA LEU A 36 -39.79 -9.81 7.19
C LEU A 36 -38.61 -9.02 7.79
N SER A 37 -38.95 -8.00 8.54
CA SER A 37 -38.00 -7.36 9.45
C SER A 37 -38.42 -7.65 10.88
N ALA A 38 -37.46 -7.99 11.73
CA ALA A 38 -37.74 -8.31 13.13
C ALA A 38 -36.70 -7.62 14.04
N ARG A 39 -37.15 -7.19 15.20
CA ARG A 39 -36.29 -6.61 16.24
C ARG A 39 -36.21 -7.57 17.44
N ALA A 40 -35.04 -7.77 17.97
CA ALA A 40 -34.87 -8.56 19.17
C ALA A 40 -35.56 -7.90 20.37
N ASP A 41 -36.45 -8.62 21.02
CA ASP A 41 -37.18 -8.20 22.22
C ASP A 41 -36.77 -9.00 23.47
N GLY A 42 -35.83 -9.92 23.30
CA GLY A 42 -35.28 -10.74 24.35
C GLY A 42 -34.16 -11.67 23.87
N PRO A 43 -33.67 -12.58 24.74
CA PRO A 43 -32.60 -13.48 24.39
C PRO A 43 -32.96 -14.45 23.27
N HIS A 44 -34.24 -14.81 23.20
CA HIS A 44 -34.75 -15.82 22.26
C HIS A 44 -35.98 -15.31 21.49
N GLU A 45 -36.47 -14.11 21.75
CA GLU A 45 -37.72 -13.55 21.23
C GLU A 45 -37.45 -12.35 20.31
N PHE A 46 -38.19 -12.32 19.21
CA PHE A 46 -38.14 -11.22 18.25
C PHE A 46 -39.58 -10.75 18.00
N VAL A 47 -39.74 -9.44 17.82
CA VAL A 47 -41.00 -8.82 17.38
C VAL A 47 -40.89 -8.46 15.91
N VAL A 48 -41.84 -8.92 15.11
CA VAL A 48 -41.93 -8.57 13.69
C VAL A 48 -42.27 -7.09 13.57
N THR A 49 -41.39 -6.32 12.94
CA THR A 49 -41.54 -4.85 12.75
C THR A 49 -42.21 -4.52 11.42
N SER A 50 -41.96 -5.32 10.39
CA SER A 50 -42.63 -5.20 9.08
C SER A 50 -42.68 -6.55 8.37
N VAL A 51 -43.69 -6.73 7.53
CA VAL A 51 -43.84 -7.87 6.61
C VAL A 51 -44.15 -7.32 5.23
N GLU A 52 -43.35 -7.72 4.23
CA GLU A 52 -43.56 -7.31 2.85
C GLU A 52 -44.76 -8.07 2.24
N PRO A 53 -45.62 -7.39 1.46
CA PRO A 53 -46.70 -8.05 0.73
C PRO A 53 -46.17 -9.17 -0.21
N ASP A 54 -46.91 -10.26 -0.36
CA ASP A 54 -46.56 -11.40 -1.23
C ASP A 54 -45.25 -12.12 -0.93
N SER A 55 -44.62 -11.80 0.21
CA SER A 55 -43.39 -12.41 0.67
C SER A 55 -43.61 -13.82 1.24
N PRO A 56 -42.54 -14.63 1.44
CA PRO A 56 -42.63 -15.89 2.18
C PRO A 56 -43.22 -15.71 3.58
N ALA A 57 -42.89 -14.64 4.28
CA ALA A 57 -43.43 -14.34 5.60
C ALA A 57 -44.94 -14.02 5.55
N ALA A 58 -45.38 -13.21 4.59
CA ALA A 58 -46.81 -12.92 4.40
C ALA A 58 -47.63 -14.17 4.06
N ARG A 59 -47.10 -15.01 3.15
CA ARG A 59 -47.75 -16.30 2.80
C ARG A 59 -47.84 -17.28 3.97
N ALA A 60 -46.90 -17.20 4.90
CA ALA A 60 -46.89 -17.99 6.12
C ALA A 60 -47.85 -17.47 7.21
N GLY A 61 -48.46 -16.29 6.98
CA GLY A 61 -49.41 -15.67 7.88
C GLY A 61 -48.76 -14.85 9.02
N LEU A 62 -47.51 -14.45 8.86
CA LEU A 62 -46.86 -13.52 9.79
C LEU A 62 -47.38 -12.10 9.57
N ALA A 63 -47.58 -11.37 10.67
CA ALA A 63 -48.03 -9.98 10.67
C ALA A 63 -47.15 -9.12 11.56
N THR A 64 -47.14 -7.81 11.31
CA THR A 64 -46.45 -6.83 12.15
C THR A 64 -46.97 -6.89 13.58
N GLY A 65 -46.09 -6.96 14.56
CA GLY A 65 -46.40 -7.12 15.97
C GLY A 65 -46.38 -8.57 16.47
N ASP A 66 -46.32 -9.56 15.58
CA ASP A 66 -46.16 -10.96 15.99
C ASP A 66 -44.84 -11.18 16.73
N ARG A 67 -44.90 -12.03 17.75
CA ARG A 67 -43.70 -12.48 18.45
C ARG A 67 -43.25 -13.82 17.87
N ILE A 68 -41.98 -13.85 17.48
CA ILE A 68 -41.35 -15.01 16.86
C ILE A 68 -40.14 -15.46 17.67
N VAL A 69 -39.98 -16.77 17.80
CA VAL A 69 -38.84 -17.39 18.47
C VAL A 69 -38.17 -18.29 17.42
N PRO A 70 -36.89 -18.12 17.10
CA PRO A 70 -36.18 -19.12 16.30
C PRO A 70 -36.17 -20.43 17.07
N ALA A 71 -36.26 -21.56 16.35
CA ALA A 71 -36.21 -22.88 16.98
C ALA A 71 -34.96 -22.95 17.89
N VAL A 72 -35.14 -23.40 19.12
CA VAL A 72 -34.16 -23.30 20.21
C VAL A 72 -32.79 -23.88 19.83
N ASP A 73 -32.78 -24.87 18.91
CA ASP A 73 -31.59 -25.59 18.47
C ASP A 73 -30.99 -25.02 17.16
N ASP A 74 -31.56 -23.98 16.58
CA ASP A 74 -31.14 -23.47 15.28
C ASP A 74 -30.50 -22.07 15.36
N ILE A 75 -29.21 -22.05 15.68
CA ILE A 75 -28.38 -20.84 15.67
C ILE A 75 -28.46 -20.12 14.32
N ARG A 76 -28.60 -20.87 13.20
CA ARG A 76 -28.70 -20.29 11.86
C ARG A 76 -29.94 -19.43 11.71
N SER A 77 -31.11 -19.91 12.16
CA SER A 77 -32.34 -19.12 12.12
C SER A 77 -32.24 -17.82 12.88
N ARG A 78 -31.55 -17.80 14.02
CA ARG A 78 -31.27 -16.58 14.77
C ARG A 78 -30.37 -15.59 13.99
N PHE A 79 -29.31 -16.08 13.37
CA PHE A 79 -28.45 -15.26 12.54
C PHE A 79 -29.19 -14.70 11.33
N LEU A 80 -30.01 -15.49 10.67
CA LEU A 80 -30.81 -15.06 9.52
C LEU A 80 -31.84 -13.98 9.87
N LEU A 81 -32.31 -13.93 11.10
CA LEU A 81 -33.20 -12.89 11.60
C LEU A 81 -32.45 -11.59 11.93
N LEU A 82 -31.23 -11.70 12.43
CA LEU A 82 -30.41 -10.54 12.82
C LEU A 82 -29.71 -9.86 11.63
N TYR A 83 -29.44 -10.63 10.58
CA TYR A 83 -28.66 -10.14 9.44
C TYR A 83 -29.38 -10.46 8.13
N PRO A 84 -29.91 -9.43 7.43
CA PRO A 84 -30.51 -9.59 6.11
C PRO A 84 -29.49 -10.13 5.11
N GLY A 85 -29.92 -10.99 4.19
CA GLY A 85 -29.05 -11.53 3.15
C GLY A 85 -28.84 -13.03 3.22
N ALA A 86 -29.90 -13.78 3.45
CA ALA A 86 -29.89 -15.24 3.37
C ALA A 86 -29.50 -15.74 1.96
N PRO A 87 -28.91 -16.96 1.82
CA PRO A 87 -28.85 -17.65 0.53
C PRO A 87 -30.26 -17.89 -0.01
N PRO A 88 -30.47 -17.89 -1.34
CA PRO A 88 -31.75 -18.31 -1.91
C PRO A 88 -32.13 -19.71 -1.43
N ASN A 89 -33.42 -19.92 -1.17
CA ASN A 89 -33.99 -21.18 -0.62
C ASN A 89 -33.48 -21.57 0.78
N ALA A 90 -32.81 -20.65 1.50
CA ALA A 90 -32.41 -20.94 2.88
C ALA A 90 -33.63 -21.21 3.75
N PRO A 91 -33.65 -22.32 4.48
CA PRO A 91 -34.77 -22.61 5.39
C PRO A 91 -34.63 -21.76 6.67
N LEU A 92 -35.74 -21.23 7.15
CA LEU A 92 -35.88 -20.55 8.42
C LEU A 92 -37.06 -21.15 9.18
N THR A 93 -36.81 -21.72 10.34
CA THR A 93 -37.86 -22.34 11.16
C THR A 93 -38.08 -21.48 12.41
N LEU A 94 -39.31 -21.04 12.59
CA LEU A 94 -39.73 -20.15 13.66
C LEU A 94 -40.86 -20.75 14.45
N LEU A 95 -40.93 -20.43 15.74
CA LEU A 95 -42.15 -20.60 16.55
C LEU A 95 -42.81 -19.21 16.62
N MET A 96 -44.00 -19.08 16.13
CA MET A 96 -44.81 -17.87 16.18
C MET A 96 -45.75 -17.95 17.38
N HIS A 97 -45.65 -16.94 18.25
CA HIS A 97 -46.62 -16.74 19.35
C HIS A 97 -47.64 -15.69 18.90
N ALA A 98 -48.76 -16.17 18.35
CA ALA A 98 -49.83 -15.29 17.91
C ALA A 98 -51.15 -15.67 18.62
N ARG A 99 -51.79 -14.71 19.27
CA ARG A 99 -53.10 -14.86 19.92
C ARG A 99 -53.20 -16.03 20.90
N GLY A 100 -52.09 -16.35 21.60
CA GLY A 100 -52.04 -17.44 22.60
C GLY A 100 -51.89 -18.86 22.04
N VAL A 101 -51.61 -19.00 20.76
CA VAL A 101 -51.33 -20.30 20.12
C VAL A 101 -49.91 -20.30 19.56
N ASP A 102 -49.14 -21.33 19.94
CA ASP A 102 -47.79 -21.56 19.42
C ASP A 102 -47.89 -22.33 18.11
N ARG A 103 -47.44 -21.73 17.02
CA ARG A 103 -47.41 -22.35 15.71
C ARG A 103 -45.97 -22.41 15.18
N ARG A 104 -45.53 -23.58 14.76
CA ARG A 104 -44.26 -23.71 14.02
C ARG A 104 -44.48 -23.29 12.57
N VAL A 105 -43.68 -22.34 12.13
CA VAL A 105 -43.69 -21.77 10.77
C VAL A 105 -42.33 -22.06 10.12
N SER A 106 -42.35 -22.67 8.94
CA SER A 106 -41.15 -22.88 8.14
C SER A 106 -41.21 -21.98 6.90
N LEU A 107 -40.21 -21.13 6.74
CA LEU A 107 -40.08 -20.24 5.62
C LEU A 107 -38.91 -20.69 4.74
N GLN A 108 -39.01 -20.41 3.45
CA GLN A 108 -37.86 -20.49 2.54
C GLN A 108 -37.59 -19.12 1.95
N ALA A 109 -36.33 -18.68 1.99
CA ALA A 109 -35.96 -17.42 1.42
C ALA A 109 -36.25 -17.37 -0.09
N ALA A 110 -37.07 -16.42 -0.52
CA ALA A 110 -37.31 -16.21 -1.93
C ALA A 110 -36.09 -15.49 -2.55
N ALA A 111 -35.70 -15.89 -3.74
CA ALA A 111 -34.66 -15.16 -4.47
C ALA A 111 -35.18 -13.75 -4.76
N THR A 112 -34.51 -12.74 -4.25
CA THR A 112 -34.80 -11.34 -4.54
C THR A 112 -34.29 -11.01 -5.93
N ALA A 113 -35.18 -11.04 -6.92
CA ALA A 113 -34.90 -10.40 -8.19
C ALA A 113 -34.96 -8.88 -7.98
N PRO A 114 -33.90 -8.12 -8.32
CA PRO A 114 -33.94 -6.68 -8.18
C PRO A 114 -35.09 -6.11 -9.05
N PRO A 115 -35.87 -5.18 -8.51
CA PRO A 115 -37.09 -4.68 -9.15
C PRO A 115 -36.85 -3.91 -10.46
N SER A 116 -35.61 -3.42 -10.66
CA SER A 116 -35.19 -2.72 -11.87
C SER A 116 -33.74 -3.06 -12.22
N TRP A 117 -33.34 -2.79 -13.45
CA TRP A 117 -31.96 -2.94 -13.89
C TRP A 117 -30.99 -2.03 -13.11
N GLU A 118 -31.44 -0.85 -12.69
CA GLU A 118 -30.66 0.09 -11.87
C GLU A 118 -30.40 -0.48 -10.47
N ALA A 119 -31.45 -1.05 -9.85
CA ALA A 119 -31.29 -1.74 -8.56
C ALA A 119 -30.41 -2.98 -8.67
N ALA A 120 -30.42 -3.67 -9.84
CA ALA A 120 -29.55 -4.79 -10.10
C ALA A 120 -28.08 -4.33 -10.22
N ILE A 121 -27.82 -3.28 -10.97
CA ILE A 121 -26.47 -2.69 -11.07
C ILE A 121 -25.99 -2.28 -9.69
N ALA A 122 -26.78 -1.55 -8.92
CA ALA A 122 -26.41 -1.12 -7.59
C ALA A 122 -26.08 -2.31 -6.67
N ALA A 123 -26.97 -3.30 -6.58
CA ALA A 123 -26.77 -4.45 -5.69
C ALA A 123 -25.53 -5.30 -6.02
N TYR A 124 -25.19 -5.44 -7.30
CA TYR A 124 -24.05 -6.27 -7.71
C TYR A 124 -22.75 -5.46 -7.87
N SER A 125 -22.82 -4.19 -8.25
CA SER A 125 -21.64 -3.31 -8.28
C SER A 125 -21.05 -3.14 -6.88
N SER A 126 -21.88 -2.95 -5.87
CA SER A 126 -21.42 -2.85 -4.47
C SER A 126 -20.68 -4.10 -4.02
N VAL A 127 -21.22 -5.28 -4.33
CA VAL A 127 -20.57 -6.54 -3.96
C VAL A 127 -19.19 -6.67 -4.60
N TYR A 128 -19.08 -6.49 -5.92
CA TYR A 128 -17.78 -6.62 -6.59
C TYR A 128 -16.82 -5.48 -6.26
N ALA A 129 -17.33 -4.26 -6.06
CA ALA A 129 -16.51 -3.13 -5.61
C ALA A 129 -15.89 -3.39 -4.24
N ILE A 130 -16.63 -3.91 -3.28
CA ILE A 130 -16.11 -4.29 -1.96
C ILE A 130 -15.05 -5.39 -2.07
N GLN A 131 -15.24 -6.38 -2.94
CA GLN A 131 -14.23 -7.43 -3.17
C GLN A 131 -12.95 -6.85 -3.78
N ALA A 132 -13.07 -5.96 -4.76
CA ALA A 132 -11.92 -5.27 -5.36
C ALA A 132 -11.17 -4.42 -4.32
N ILE A 133 -11.89 -3.68 -3.49
CA ILE A 133 -11.32 -2.92 -2.36
C ILE A 133 -10.50 -3.86 -1.46
N ARG A 134 -11.06 -4.98 -1.02
CA ARG A 134 -10.37 -5.95 -0.16
C ARG A 134 -9.10 -6.48 -0.80
N ILE A 135 -9.16 -6.88 -2.06
CA ILE A 135 -7.99 -7.39 -2.79
C ILE A 135 -6.88 -6.34 -2.82
N VAL A 136 -7.20 -5.07 -3.10
CA VAL A 136 -6.22 -3.98 -3.11
C VAL A 136 -5.59 -3.80 -1.72
N PHE A 137 -6.38 -3.81 -0.65
CA PHE A 137 -5.88 -3.73 0.72
C PHE A 137 -4.93 -4.90 1.05
N PHE A 138 -5.30 -6.14 0.71
CA PHE A 138 -4.47 -7.32 0.95
C PHE A 138 -3.18 -7.31 0.13
N LEU A 139 -3.22 -6.86 -1.12
CA LEU A 139 -2.02 -6.76 -1.96
C LEU A 139 -1.03 -5.75 -1.38
N VAL A 140 -1.50 -4.57 -0.96
CA VAL A 140 -0.65 -3.55 -0.34
C VAL A 140 -0.10 -4.05 1.00
N ALA A 141 -0.93 -4.69 1.83
CA ALA A 141 -0.50 -5.28 3.09
C ALA A 141 0.57 -6.37 2.87
N ALA A 142 0.33 -7.31 1.96
CA ALA A 142 1.27 -8.39 1.64
C ALA A 142 2.61 -7.84 1.15
N LEU A 143 2.59 -6.81 0.31
CA LEU A 143 3.81 -6.16 -0.15
C LEU A 143 4.63 -5.61 1.02
N ILE A 144 4.00 -4.89 1.95
CA ILE A 144 4.68 -4.32 3.11
C ILE A 144 5.27 -5.44 3.98
N VAL A 145 4.50 -6.52 4.23
CA VAL A 145 4.94 -7.69 5.00
C VAL A 145 6.16 -8.37 4.39
N VAL A 146 6.17 -8.49 3.06
CA VAL A 146 7.30 -9.16 2.36
C VAL A 146 8.55 -8.29 2.39
N ARG A 147 8.39 -6.96 2.30
CA ARG A 147 9.53 -6.06 2.06
C ARG A 147 10.15 -5.47 3.32
N ARG A 148 9.35 -5.12 4.30
CA ARG A 148 9.84 -4.43 5.51
C ARG A 148 9.24 -5.00 6.81
N PRO A 149 9.47 -6.30 7.08
CA PRO A 149 8.97 -6.93 8.30
C PRO A 149 9.70 -6.46 9.57
N ASP A 150 10.83 -5.82 9.42
CA ASP A 150 11.72 -5.32 10.47
C ASP A 150 11.20 -4.03 11.13
N ARG A 151 10.58 -3.13 10.36
CA ARG A 151 10.13 -1.82 10.84
C ARG A 151 8.78 -1.87 11.56
N ALA A 152 8.70 -1.25 12.73
CA ALA A 152 7.49 -1.25 13.57
C ALA A 152 6.32 -0.51 12.90
N GLU A 153 6.58 0.61 12.24
CA GLU A 153 5.59 1.38 11.48
C GLU A 153 5.04 0.59 10.29
N ALA A 154 5.90 -0.16 9.59
CA ALA A 154 5.50 -1.01 8.48
C ALA A 154 4.60 -2.16 8.96
N ARG A 155 4.92 -2.77 10.09
CA ARG A 155 4.09 -3.82 10.71
C ARG A 155 2.72 -3.28 11.13
N ALA A 156 2.67 -2.11 11.76
CA ALA A 156 1.41 -1.50 12.17
C ALA A 156 0.52 -1.19 10.95
N LEU A 157 1.09 -0.62 9.89
CA LEU A 157 0.39 -0.30 8.65
C LEU A 157 -0.13 -1.55 7.93
N ALA A 158 0.72 -2.57 7.76
CA ALA A 158 0.32 -3.83 7.10
C ALA A 158 -0.79 -4.54 7.90
N THR A 159 -0.67 -4.56 9.22
CA THR A 159 -1.69 -5.16 10.11
C THR A 159 -3.00 -4.37 10.03
N PHE A 160 -2.94 -3.03 10.01
CA PHE A 160 -4.13 -2.20 9.79
C PHE A 160 -4.83 -2.55 8.48
N LEU A 161 -4.11 -2.53 7.37
CA LEU A 161 -4.68 -2.79 6.05
C LEU A 161 -5.30 -4.18 5.94
N ALA A 162 -4.58 -5.22 6.40
CA ALA A 162 -5.06 -6.59 6.34
C ALA A 162 -6.27 -6.83 7.29
N ALA A 163 -6.21 -6.32 8.51
CA ALA A 163 -7.28 -6.46 9.49
C ALA A 163 -8.53 -5.69 9.07
N PHE A 164 -8.38 -4.48 8.53
CA PHE A 164 -9.49 -3.69 8.02
C PHE A 164 -10.21 -4.41 6.87
N ALA A 165 -9.45 -4.92 5.88
CA ALA A 165 -10.01 -5.69 4.78
C ALA A 165 -10.72 -6.97 5.25
N PHE A 166 -10.16 -7.69 6.22
CA PHE A 166 -10.81 -8.85 6.82
C PHE A 166 -12.15 -8.47 7.49
N GLY A 167 -12.18 -7.35 8.20
CA GLY A 167 -13.38 -6.87 8.89
C GLY A 167 -14.54 -6.51 7.96
N THR A 168 -14.31 -6.35 6.65
CA THR A 168 -15.34 -6.06 5.65
C THR A 168 -15.92 -7.30 4.95
N ILE A 169 -15.59 -8.53 5.39
CA ILE A 169 -16.21 -9.76 4.87
C ILE A 169 -17.72 -9.73 5.18
N SER A 170 -18.55 -9.76 4.13
CA SER A 170 -19.98 -9.47 4.27
C SER A 170 -20.90 -10.68 4.08
N ARG A 171 -20.42 -11.74 3.42
CA ARG A 171 -21.25 -12.90 3.07
C ARG A 171 -21.09 -14.10 4.02
N TRP A 172 -20.71 -13.84 5.26
CA TRP A 172 -20.60 -14.89 6.27
C TRP A 172 -21.89 -15.70 6.52
N PRO A 173 -23.14 -15.20 6.34
CA PRO A 173 -24.33 -16.04 6.47
C PRO A 173 -24.41 -17.18 5.46
N TRP A 174 -23.63 -17.13 4.37
CA TRP A 174 -23.57 -18.14 3.34
C TRP A 174 -22.58 -19.27 3.64
N TYR A 175 -21.77 -19.11 4.67
CA TYR A 175 -20.80 -20.11 5.10
C TYR A 175 -21.45 -21.17 6.02
N PRO A 176 -20.81 -22.33 6.23
CA PRO A 176 -21.22 -23.29 7.24
C PRO A 176 -21.36 -22.64 8.62
N ILE A 177 -22.35 -23.03 9.40
CA ILE A 177 -22.71 -22.39 10.67
C ILE A 177 -21.51 -22.18 11.61
N PRO A 178 -20.60 -23.15 11.85
CA PRO A 178 -19.47 -22.93 12.75
C PRO A 178 -18.57 -21.78 12.28
N LEU A 179 -18.31 -21.70 10.96
CA LEU A 179 -17.49 -20.65 10.39
C LEU A 179 -18.22 -19.30 10.43
N ALA A 180 -19.51 -19.26 10.14
CA ALA A 180 -20.33 -18.05 10.22
C ALA A 180 -20.33 -17.44 11.63
N VAL A 181 -20.48 -18.28 12.67
CA VAL A 181 -20.42 -17.85 14.08
C VAL A 181 -19.04 -17.28 14.43
N VAL A 182 -17.98 -17.99 14.03
CA VAL A 182 -16.61 -17.52 14.27
C VAL A 182 -16.35 -16.17 13.59
N LEU A 183 -16.78 -16.02 12.34
CA LEU A 183 -16.61 -14.78 11.60
C LEU A 183 -17.43 -13.63 12.22
N ALA A 184 -18.66 -13.89 12.63
CA ALA A 184 -19.53 -12.90 13.27
C ALA A 184 -18.95 -12.33 14.57
N VAL A 185 -18.27 -13.17 15.37
CA VAL A 185 -17.59 -12.72 16.59
C VAL A 185 -16.23 -12.08 16.30
N LEU A 186 -15.49 -12.63 15.35
CA LEU A 186 -14.12 -12.22 15.06
C LEU A 186 -14.06 -10.87 14.33
N GLN A 187 -15.01 -10.57 13.44
CA GLN A 187 -15.01 -9.35 12.64
C GLN A 187 -14.95 -8.07 13.47
N PRO A 188 -15.83 -7.82 14.45
CA PRO A 188 -15.76 -6.59 15.24
C PRO A 188 -14.49 -6.48 16.06
N ILE A 189 -13.94 -7.62 16.53
CA ILE A 189 -12.65 -7.68 17.21
C ILE A 189 -11.55 -7.19 16.26
N VAL A 190 -11.54 -7.73 15.04
CA VAL A 190 -10.50 -7.42 14.04
C VAL A 190 -10.63 -5.98 13.52
N ILE A 191 -11.86 -5.46 13.35
CA ILE A 191 -12.07 -4.04 12.96
C ILE A 191 -11.57 -3.09 14.07
N ALA A 192 -11.94 -3.35 15.32
CA ALA A 192 -11.46 -2.54 16.43
C ALA A 192 -9.93 -2.58 16.56
N PHE A 193 -9.33 -3.76 16.36
CA PHE A 193 -7.88 -3.92 16.31
C PHE A 193 -7.25 -3.17 15.14
N ALA A 194 -7.87 -3.20 13.95
CA ALA A 194 -7.40 -2.45 12.78
C ALA A 194 -7.35 -0.95 13.07
N ILE A 195 -8.40 -0.38 13.67
CA ILE A 195 -8.47 1.04 14.03
C ILE A 195 -7.31 1.41 14.97
N LEU A 196 -7.05 0.60 16.00
CA LEU A 196 -5.96 0.84 16.94
C LEU A 196 -4.58 0.69 16.28
N GLN A 197 -4.43 -0.22 15.30
CA GLN A 197 -3.20 -0.33 14.50
C GLN A 197 -2.99 0.88 13.57
N ALA A 198 -4.06 1.50 13.06
CA ALA A 198 -3.96 2.76 12.32
C ALA A 198 -3.45 3.91 13.22
N ILE A 199 -3.96 4.02 14.45
CA ILE A 199 -3.48 4.99 15.44
C ILE A 199 -2.00 4.70 15.78
N ARG A 200 -1.65 3.44 16.00
CA ARG A 200 -0.27 3.03 16.25
C ARG A 200 0.65 3.43 15.10
N PHE A 201 0.25 3.19 13.88
CA PHE A 201 0.99 3.63 12.71
C PHE A 201 1.19 5.15 12.72
N ALA A 202 0.13 5.94 12.92
CA ALA A 202 0.20 7.41 12.95
C ALA A 202 1.12 7.95 14.08
N THR A 203 1.24 7.22 15.20
CA THR A 203 2.14 7.60 16.29
C THR A 203 3.61 7.17 16.06
N LEU A 204 3.86 6.16 15.24
CA LEU A 204 5.21 5.70 14.89
C LEU A 204 5.78 6.45 13.69
N PHE A 205 4.93 6.91 12.78
CA PHE A 205 5.34 7.51 11.52
C PHE A 205 5.31 9.05 11.56
N PRO A 206 6.30 9.79 11.01
CA PRO A 206 7.51 9.29 10.32
C PRO A 206 8.61 8.80 11.27
N ARG A 207 8.61 9.29 12.49
CA ARG A 207 9.52 8.88 13.57
C ARG A 207 8.72 8.72 14.86
N PRO A 208 9.08 7.77 15.72
CA PRO A 208 8.42 7.59 17.01
C PRO A 208 8.58 8.85 17.86
N SER A 209 7.50 9.29 18.48
CA SER A 209 7.50 10.48 19.33
C SER A 209 8.29 10.25 20.61
N THR A 210 9.23 11.12 20.93
CA THR A 210 10.03 11.07 22.15
C THR A 210 9.36 11.76 23.33
N GLY A 211 8.34 12.60 23.10
CA GLY A 211 7.63 13.37 24.14
C GLY A 211 6.28 13.92 23.68
N GLY A 212 5.63 14.68 24.55
CA GLY A 212 4.42 15.44 24.24
C GLY A 212 3.13 14.63 24.09
N PRO A 213 2.04 15.26 23.58
CA PRO A 213 0.71 14.64 23.48
C PRO A 213 0.68 13.40 22.57
N ARG A 214 1.49 13.38 21.51
CA ARG A 214 1.60 12.23 20.58
C ARG A 214 2.11 10.98 21.30
N ARG A 215 3.08 11.12 22.22
CA ARG A 215 3.57 10.00 23.05
C ARG A 215 2.50 9.50 24.03
N THR A 216 1.66 10.41 24.54
CA THR A 216 0.54 10.04 25.42
C THR A 216 -0.48 9.20 24.63
N ILE A 217 -0.85 9.62 23.41
CA ILE A 217 -1.72 8.85 22.51
C ILE A 217 -1.10 7.47 22.25
N ALA A 218 0.19 7.38 21.93
CA ALA A 218 0.87 6.10 21.71
C ALA A 218 0.79 5.17 22.91
N ARG A 219 1.08 5.66 24.11
CA ARG A 219 1.03 4.87 25.36
C ARG A 219 -0.38 4.38 25.67
N LEU A 220 -1.39 5.24 25.56
CA LEU A 220 -2.79 4.87 25.76
C LEU A 220 -3.22 3.82 24.74
N ASN A 221 -2.89 4.02 23.47
CA ASN A 221 -3.19 3.06 22.41
C ASN A 221 -2.52 1.70 22.65
N ASP A 222 -1.23 1.68 23.00
CA ASP A 222 -0.49 0.44 23.28
C ASP A 222 -1.04 -0.28 24.54
N ALA A 223 -1.57 0.44 25.52
CA ALA A 223 -2.21 -0.14 26.71
C ALA A 223 -3.53 -0.86 26.39
N ILE A 224 -4.31 -0.35 25.41
CA ILE A 224 -5.65 -0.87 25.11
C ILE A 224 -5.70 -1.75 23.83
N ILE A 225 -4.62 -1.81 23.05
CA ILE A 225 -4.61 -2.40 21.69
C ILE A 225 -5.06 -3.86 21.62
N PHE A 226 -4.93 -4.62 22.68
CA PHE A 226 -5.42 -6.00 22.77
C PHE A 226 -6.71 -6.11 23.60
N ALA A 227 -6.85 -5.33 24.66
CA ALA A 227 -8.00 -5.41 25.54
C ALA A 227 -9.26 -4.82 24.92
N ALA A 228 -9.17 -3.62 24.30
CA ALA A 228 -10.34 -2.95 23.73
C ALA A 228 -11.01 -3.75 22.62
N PRO A 229 -10.31 -4.34 21.64
CA PRO A 229 -10.94 -5.19 20.62
C PRO A 229 -11.71 -6.38 21.20
N VAL A 230 -11.14 -7.05 22.20
CA VAL A 230 -11.80 -8.19 22.86
C VAL A 230 -13.04 -7.74 23.63
N ILE A 231 -12.97 -6.60 24.32
CA ILE A 231 -14.12 -6.02 25.02
C ILE A 231 -15.21 -5.65 24.02
N VAL A 232 -14.85 -4.93 22.93
CA VAL A 232 -15.77 -4.53 21.86
C VAL A 232 -16.45 -5.76 21.25
N GLY A 233 -15.69 -6.75 20.84
CA GLY A 233 -16.21 -7.97 20.26
C GLY A 233 -17.05 -8.78 21.24
N GLY A 234 -16.63 -8.86 22.50
CA GLY A 234 -17.37 -9.52 23.56
C GLY A 234 -18.72 -8.87 23.84
N LEU A 235 -18.75 -7.54 23.96
CA LEU A 235 -20.00 -6.78 24.14
C LEU A 235 -20.96 -6.97 22.97
N LEU A 236 -20.47 -6.93 21.74
CA LEU A 236 -21.28 -7.21 20.56
C LEU A 236 -21.74 -8.66 20.51
N ALA A 237 -20.89 -9.62 20.85
CA ALA A 237 -21.27 -11.03 20.95
C ALA A 237 -22.39 -11.25 22.00
N LEU A 238 -22.34 -10.57 23.15
CA LEU A 238 -23.40 -10.61 24.16
C LEU A 238 -24.72 -10.04 23.65
N THR A 239 -24.68 -8.94 22.86
CA THR A 239 -25.90 -8.41 22.24
C THR A 239 -26.47 -9.38 21.22
N TRP A 240 -25.64 -10.00 20.37
CA TRP A 240 -26.07 -10.98 19.40
C TRP A 240 -26.60 -12.27 20.03
N ALA A 241 -25.97 -12.71 21.12
CA ALA A 241 -26.46 -13.82 21.91
C ALA A 241 -27.81 -13.52 22.61
N GLY A 242 -28.24 -12.23 22.62
CA GLY A 242 -29.46 -11.78 23.30
C GLY A 242 -29.36 -11.86 24.82
N LEU A 243 -28.14 -11.93 25.36
CA LEU A 243 -27.89 -11.93 26.80
C LEU A 243 -28.02 -10.54 27.41
N VAL A 244 -28.03 -9.50 26.59
CA VAL A 244 -28.15 -8.09 26.97
C VAL A 244 -29.43 -7.51 26.38
N ARG A 245 -30.17 -6.74 27.15
CA ARG A 245 -31.51 -6.23 26.79
C ARG A 245 -31.68 -4.73 27.04
N GLY A 246 -32.64 -4.13 26.34
CA GLY A 246 -33.18 -2.80 26.64
C GLY A 246 -32.09 -1.72 26.70
N ALA A 247 -32.02 -0.98 27.78
CA ALA A 247 -31.10 0.13 27.99
C ALA A 247 -29.62 -0.25 27.85
N PHE A 248 -29.24 -1.51 28.14
CA PHE A 248 -27.87 -1.96 27.96
C PHE A 248 -27.44 -2.07 26.50
N VAL A 249 -28.35 -2.46 25.59
CA VAL A 249 -28.06 -2.46 24.14
C VAL A 249 -27.77 -1.03 23.65
N THR A 250 -28.58 -0.08 24.10
CA THR A 250 -28.38 1.34 23.78
C THR A 250 -27.07 1.86 24.36
N LEU A 251 -26.73 1.47 25.60
CA LEU A 251 -25.46 1.84 26.24
C LEU A 251 -24.26 1.25 25.46
N ILE A 252 -24.33 -0.01 25.04
CA ILE A 252 -23.26 -0.64 24.24
C ILE A 252 -23.10 0.11 22.92
N GLY A 253 -24.20 0.44 22.23
CA GLY A 253 -24.17 1.25 21.01
C GLY A 253 -23.51 2.63 21.25
N ALA A 254 -23.86 3.30 22.35
CA ALA A 254 -23.24 4.58 22.71
C ALA A 254 -21.75 4.43 22.99
N LEU A 255 -21.32 3.39 23.71
CA LEU A 255 -19.90 3.09 23.96
C LEU A 255 -19.12 2.81 22.66
N MET A 256 -19.74 2.09 21.69
CA MET A 256 -19.16 1.87 20.39
C MET A 256 -18.96 3.17 19.60
N ASN A 257 -19.96 4.06 19.62
CA ASN A 257 -19.85 5.37 18.98
C ASN A 257 -18.77 6.24 19.63
N VAL A 258 -18.66 6.24 20.96
CA VAL A 258 -17.60 6.95 21.70
C VAL A 258 -16.23 6.38 21.35
N PHE A 259 -16.08 5.04 21.28
CA PHE A 259 -14.83 4.39 20.88
C PHE A 259 -14.44 4.79 19.45
N LEU A 260 -15.37 4.76 18.51
CA LEU A 260 -15.12 5.13 17.12
C LEU A 260 -14.75 6.62 16.99
N ALA A 261 -15.55 7.51 17.58
CA ALA A 261 -15.29 8.95 17.56
C ALA A 261 -13.95 9.30 18.23
N GLY A 262 -13.66 8.72 19.40
CA GLY A 262 -12.39 8.90 20.10
C GLY A 262 -11.20 8.40 19.28
N SER A 263 -11.37 7.28 18.57
CA SER A 263 -10.33 6.72 17.69
C SER A 263 -10.06 7.61 16.48
N ILE A 264 -11.10 8.18 15.86
CA ILE A 264 -10.96 9.13 14.74
C ILE A 264 -10.22 10.39 15.19
N VAL A 265 -10.61 10.95 16.35
CA VAL A 265 -9.94 12.12 16.93
C VAL A 265 -8.48 11.81 17.27
N ALA A 266 -8.19 10.66 17.88
CA ALA A 266 -6.83 10.23 18.21
C ALA A 266 -5.97 10.06 16.95
N LEU A 267 -6.51 9.43 15.91
CA LEU A 267 -5.85 9.24 14.61
C LEU A 267 -5.53 10.58 13.93
N GLY A 268 -6.52 11.46 13.83
CA GLY A 268 -6.35 12.80 13.25
C GLY A 268 -5.34 13.65 14.02
N THR A 269 -5.41 13.62 15.35
CA THR A 269 -4.47 14.35 16.22
C THR A 269 -3.04 13.78 16.08
N ALA A 270 -2.88 12.45 16.04
CA ALA A 270 -1.56 11.81 15.85
C ALA A 270 -0.93 12.23 14.51
N PHE A 271 -1.69 12.26 13.42
CA PHE A 271 -1.19 12.74 12.12
C PHE A 271 -0.89 14.25 12.12
N ALA A 272 -1.75 15.07 12.73
CA ALA A 272 -1.54 16.52 12.80
C ALA A 272 -0.28 16.87 13.59
N LEU A 273 -0.06 16.22 14.72
CA LEU A 273 1.15 16.39 15.53
C LEU A 273 2.37 15.82 14.79
N GLY A 274 2.24 14.63 14.17
CA GLY A 274 3.30 14.03 13.39
C GLY A 274 3.77 14.91 12.22
N SER A 275 2.84 15.60 11.55
CA SER A 275 3.17 16.53 10.47
C SER A 275 3.90 17.80 10.94
N ARG A 276 3.63 18.25 12.18
CA ARG A 276 4.32 19.40 12.78
C ARG A 276 5.72 19.05 13.27
N GLU A 277 5.90 17.84 13.80
CA GLU A 277 7.19 17.34 14.29
C GLU A 277 8.10 16.86 13.15
N ALA A 278 7.54 16.60 11.96
CA ALA A 278 8.25 16.04 10.83
C ALA A 278 9.21 17.06 10.16
N GLU A 279 10.36 16.58 9.72
CA GLU A 279 11.25 17.31 8.84
C GLU A 279 10.57 17.65 7.50
N PRO A 280 11.03 18.68 6.77
CA PRO A 280 10.37 19.13 5.53
C PRO A 280 10.10 18.01 4.52
N ALA A 281 11.03 17.06 4.36
CA ALA A 281 10.90 15.93 3.45
C ALA A 281 9.87 14.88 3.91
N ASP A 282 9.81 14.61 5.21
CA ASP A 282 8.88 13.67 5.79
C ASP A 282 7.46 14.27 5.91
N ARG A 283 7.36 15.61 5.99
CA ARG A 283 6.08 16.31 6.08
C ARG A 283 5.18 16.04 4.88
N GLU A 284 5.74 15.98 3.68
CA GLU A 284 5.00 15.65 2.47
C GLU A 284 4.46 14.22 2.51
N ARG A 285 5.24 13.27 3.04
CA ARG A 285 4.84 11.87 3.22
C ARG A 285 3.67 11.74 4.20
N VAL A 286 3.79 12.40 5.36
CA VAL A 286 2.71 12.42 6.39
C VAL A 286 1.45 13.04 5.81
N ARG A 287 1.57 14.15 5.07
CA ARG A 287 0.45 14.85 4.47
C ARG A 287 -0.32 13.97 3.48
N TRP A 288 0.37 13.26 2.58
CA TRP A 288 -0.28 12.36 1.62
C TRP A 288 -1.04 11.22 2.30
N ILE A 289 -0.46 10.59 3.31
CA ILE A 289 -1.13 9.53 4.06
C ILE A 289 -2.29 10.09 4.88
N ALA A 290 -2.11 11.23 5.53
CA ALA A 290 -3.17 11.85 6.32
C ALA A 290 -4.36 12.27 5.44
N VAL A 291 -4.10 12.87 4.26
CA VAL A 291 -5.16 13.27 3.32
C VAL A 291 -5.87 12.05 2.76
N SER A 292 -5.15 11.02 2.31
CA SER A 292 -5.78 9.81 1.78
C SER A 292 -6.59 9.05 2.83
N THR A 293 -6.09 9.00 4.07
CA THR A 293 -6.82 8.41 5.20
C THR A 293 -8.06 9.26 5.55
N GLY A 294 -7.93 10.58 5.53
CA GLY A 294 -9.03 11.52 5.75
C GLY A 294 -10.13 11.40 4.71
N ILE A 295 -9.78 11.27 3.42
CA ILE A 295 -10.75 11.06 2.32
C ILE A 295 -11.46 9.70 2.51
N GLY A 296 -10.72 8.63 2.79
CA GLY A 296 -11.30 7.30 2.94
C GLY A 296 -12.23 7.18 4.14
N LEU A 297 -11.82 7.63 5.31
CA LEU A 297 -12.65 7.61 6.53
C LEU A 297 -13.79 8.63 6.45
N GLY A 298 -13.54 9.81 5.91
CA GLY A 298 -14.57 10.83 5.68
C GLY A 298 -15.67 10.31 4.76
N GLY A 299 -15.32 9.61 3.68
CA GLY A 299 -16.27 8.94 2.80
C GLY A 299 -17.16 7.95 3.56
N LEU A 300 -16.58 7.09 4.40
CA LEU A 300 -17.36 6.13 5.21
C LEU A 300 -18.30 6.83 6.19
N ILE A 301 -17.88 7.92 6.82
CA ILE A 301 -18.74 8.71 7.72
C ILE A 301 -19.93 9.29 6.95
N VAL A 302 -19.66 9.89 5.78
CA VAL A 302 -20.72 10.43 4.91
C VAL A 302 -21.67 9.32 4.45
N ALA A 303 -21.13 8.17 4.02
CA ALA A 303 -21.93 7.00 3.65
C ALA A 303 -22.87 6.57 4.79
N ALA A 304 -22.34 6.46 6.01
CA ALA A 304 -23.13 6.07 7.19
C ALA A 304 -24.24 7.07 7.51
N ILE A 305 -23.96 8.38 7.39
CA ILE A 305 -24.97 9.42 7.59
C ILE A 305 -26.06 9.34 6.52
N LEU A 306 -25.67 9.20 5.25
CA LEU A 306 -26.63 9.08 4.14
C LEU A 306 -27.53 7.86 4.27
N GLN A 307 -26.96 6.69 4.69
CA GLN A 307 -27.75 5.49 4.99
C GLN A 307 -28.76 5.72 6.12
N GLN A 308 -28.37 6.40 7.19
CA GLN A 308 -29.30 6.73 8.28
C GLN A 308 -30.43 7.68 7.84
N LEU A 309 -30.17 8.53 6.85
CA LEU A 309 -31.16 9.42 6.26
C LEU A 309 -32.06 8.74 5.21
N GLY A 310 -31.87 7.42 4.98
CA GLY A 310 -32.66 6.66 4.01
C GLY A 310 -32.36 6.99 2.55
N VAL A 311 -31.19 7.57 2.27
CA VAL A 311 -30.75 7.87 0.90
C VAL A 311 -30.46 6.58 0.16
N THR A 312 -30.79 6.52 -1.13
CA THR A 312 -30.62 5.34 -1.98
C THR A 312 -29.15 4.88 -2.05
N GLU A 313 -28.92 3.57 -2.10
CA GLU A 313 -27.60 2.95 -2.15
C GLU A 313 -26.73 3.49 -3.29
N PHE A 314 -27.32 3.80 -4.43
CA PHE A 314 -26.64 4.40 -5.58
C PHE A 314 -25.89 5.70 -5.25
N VAL A 315 -26.45 6.53 -4.36
CA VAL A 315 -25.82 7.78 -3.90
C VAL A 315 -24.78 7.51 -2.82
N VAL A 316 -24.96 6.46 -2.02
CA VAL A 316 -24.08 6.09 -0.91
C VAL A 316 -22.78 5.43 -1.40
N GLU A 317 -22.87 4.59 -2.44
CA GLU A 317 -21.74 3.79 -2.96
C GLU A 317 -20.47 4.57 -3.31
N PRO A 318 -20.51 5.74 -3.97
CA PRO A 318 -19.31 6.52 -4.26
C PRO A 318 -18.54 6.92 -3.00
N PHE A 319 -19.24 7.15 -1.89
CA PHE A 319 -18.64 7.49 -0.60
C PHE A 319 -18.00 6.26 0.07
N VAL A 320 -18.58 5.08 -0.12
CA VAL A 320 -17.95 3.81 0.31
C VAL A 320 -16.69 3.54 -0.50
N LEU A 321 -16.71 3.79 -1.81
CA LEU A 321 -15.54 3.66 -2.68
C LEU A 321 -14.39 4.61 -2.32
N ALA A 322 -14.67 5.74 -1.66
CA ALA A 322 -13.65 6.67 -1.19
C ALA A 322 -12.63 6.01 -0.24
N ILE A 323 -12.97 4.88 0.39
CA ILE A 323 -12.06 4.10 1.23
C ILE A 323 -10.82 3.60 0.47
N LEU A 324 -10.90 3.44 -0.85
CA LEU A 324 -9.76 3.11 -1.71
C LEU A 324 -8.66 4.17 -1.68
N ALA A 325 -8.97 5.40 -1.27
CA ALA A 325 -7.97 6.43 -1.09
C ALA A 325 -6.89 6.02 -0.09
N ILE A 326 -7.22 5.21 0.94
CA ILE A 326 -6.26 4.76 1.96
C ILE A 326 -5.16 3.88 1.35
N PRO A 327 -5.45 2.69 0.75
CA PRO A 327 -4.41 1.85 0.19
C PRO A 327 -3.74 2.48 -1.03
N LEU A 328 -4.46 3.23 -1.86
CA LEU A 328 -3.89 3.91 -3.03
C LEU A 328 -2.97 5.06 -2.62
N GLY A 329 -3.38 5.90 -1.66
CA GLY A 329 -2.53 6.96 -1.12
C GLY A 329 -1.31 6.41 -0.37
N THR A 330 -1.47 5.30 0.35
CA THR A 330 -0.37 4.57 0.98
C THR A 330 0.59 4.00 -0.07
N ALA A 331 0.06 3.34 -1.10
CA ALA A 331 0.86 2.83 -2.23
C ALA A 331 1.59 3.99 -2.94
N TYR A 332 0.91 5.10 -3.21
CA TYR A 332 1.53 6.31 -3.78
C TYR A 332 2.65 6.86 -2.89
N ALA A 333 2.44 6.96 -1.58
CA ALA A 333 3.47 7.42 -0.65
C ALA A 333 4.68 6.47 -0.61
N ILE A 334 4.46 5.16 -0.69
CA ILE A 334 5.51 4.15 -0.81
C ILE A 334 6.29 4.32 -2.12
N LEU A 335 5.58 4.50 -3.24
CA LEU A 335 6.15 4.55 -4.58
C LEU A 335 6.88 5.85 -4.86
N ARG A 336 6.23 7.00 -4.59
CA ARG A 336 6.73 8.33 -4.96
C ARG A 336 7.70 8.90 -3.93
N HIS A 337 7.38 8.69 -2.65
CA HIS A 337 8.15 9.25 -1.53
C HIS A 337 9.03 8.21 -0.81
N ARG A 338 9.13 6.99 -1.33
CA ARG A 338 9.95 5.89 -0.80
C ARG A 338 9.75 5.66 0.71
N LEU A 339 8.50 5.67 1.13
CA LEU A 339 8.10 5.48 2.54
C LEU A 339 8.81 4.28 3.20
N LEU A 340 9.09 3.23 2.44
CA LEU A 340 9.62 1.96 2.90
C LEU A 340 10.86 1.46 2.10
N ASP A 341 11.56 2.33 1.33
CA ASP A 341 12.72 1.95 0.51
C ASP A 341 12.54 0.68 -0.33
N ILE A 342 11.39 0.54 -0.96
CA ILE A 342 11.05 -0.61 -1.80
C ILE A 342 11.70 -0.45 -3.17
N GLY A 343 12.40 -1.49 -3.66
CA GLY A 343 13.10 -1.45 -4.95
C GLY A 343 12.17 -1.23 -6.15
N PHE A 344 12.69 -0.60 -7.21
CA PHE A 344 11.96 -0.15 -8.41
C PHE A 344 11.09 -1.24 -9.07
N VAL A 345 11.63 -2.45 -9.24
CA VAL A 345 10.93 -3.56 -9.93
C VAL A 345 9.64 -3.96 -9.21
N VAL A 346 9.65 -3.91 -7.88
CA VAL A 346 8.49 -4.29 -7.07
C VAL A 346 7.45 -3.18 -7.00
N ASN A 347 7.90 -1.93 -7.00
CA ASN A 347 7.01 -0.80 -7.13
C ASN A 347 6.20 -0.90 -8.43
N ARG A 348 6.86 -1.25 -9.53
CA ARG A 348 6.22 -1.47 -10.83
C ARG A 348 5.22 -2.64 -10.77
N ALA A 349 5.62 -3.78 -10.23
CA ALA A 349 4.76 -4.95 -10.08
C ALA A 349 3.51 -4.67 -9.21
N LEU A 350 3.65 -3.87 -8.14
CA LEU A 350 2.52 -3.47 -7.30
C LEU A 350 1.51 -2.59 -8.05
N VAL A 351 1.99 -1.55 -8.74
CA VAL A 351 1.12 -0.67 -9.53
C VAL A 351 0.37 -1.48 -10.58
N PHE A 352 1.07 -2.36 -11.30
CA PHE A 352 0.44 -3.25 -12.27
C PHE A 352 -0.55 -4.21 -11.62
N GLY A 353 -0.23 -4.80 -10.49
CA GLY A 353 -1.12 -5.69 -9.74
C GLY A 353 -2.41 -4.99 -9.31
N ILE A 354 -2.31 -3.79 -8.75
CA ILE A 354 -3.49 -2.99 -8.34
C ILE A 354 -4.33 -2.59 -9.55
N ILE A 355 -3.70 -2.07 -10.61
CA ILE A 355 -4.41 -1.64 -11.81
C ILE A 355 -5.05 -2.84 -12.52
N SER A 356 -4.34 -3.97 -12.61
CA SER A 356 -4.89 -5.21 -13.17
C SER A 356 -6.09 -5.69 -12.36
N ALA A 357 -6.04 -5.66 -11.03
CA ALA A 357 -7.16 -6.02 -10.18
C ALA A 357 -8.37 -5.08 -10.39
N LEU A 358 -8.14 -3.77 -10.52
CA LEU A 358 -9.19 -2.79 -10.83
C LEU A 358 -9.78 -2.99 -12.23
N ILE A 359 -8.96 -3.31 -13.22
CA ILE A 359 -9.41 -3.61 -14.58
C ILE A 359 -10.26 -4.89 -14.58
N VAL A 360 -9.79 -5.96 -13.93
CA VAL A 360 -10.55 -7.21 -13.83
C VAL A 360 -11.88 -6.97 -13.13
N ALA A 361 -11.90 -6.21 -12.05
CA ALA A 361 -13.14 -5.86 -11.34
C ALA A 361 -14.10 -5.05 -12.24
N ALA A 362 -13.59 -4.08 -13.00
CA ALA A 362 -14.39 -3.29 -13.94
C ALA A 362 -14.95 -4.14 -15.10
N PHE A 363 -14.14 -5.07 -15.63
CA PHE A 363 -14.59 -6.00 -16.66
C PHE A 363 -15.60 -7.01 -16.14
N SER A 364 -15.39 -7.57 -14.96
CA SER A 364 -16.36 -8.48 -14.34
C SER A 364 -17.69 -7.80 -14.11
N LEU A 365 -17.67 -6.53 -13.71
CA LEU A 365 -18.87 -5.72 -13.57
C LEU A 365 -19.56 -5.50 -14.94
N LEU A 366 -18.78 -5.15 -15.96
CA LEU A 366 -19.29 -4.93 -17.31
C LEU A 366 -19.89 -6.20 -17.92
N GLU A 367 -19.20 -7.35 -17.80
CA GLU A 367 -19.67 -8.65 -18.26
C GLU A 367 -20.95 -9.07 -17.53
N PHE A 368 -21.01 -8.85 -16.24
CA PHE A 368 -22.21 -9.10 -15.44
C PHE A 368 -23.41 -8.25 -15.93
N VAL A 369 -23.21 -6.93 -16.10
CA VAL A 369 -24.24 -6.00 -16.60
C VAL A 369 -24.73 -6.43 -17.97
N LEU A 370 -23.80 -6.72 -18.90
CA LEU A 370 -24.12 -7.15 -20.26
C LEU A 370 -24.78 -8.51 -20.28
N GLY A 371 -24.31 -9.50 -19.49
CA GLY A 371 -24.90 -10.83 -19.41
C GLY A 371 -26.35 -10.80 -18.99
N LYS A 372 -26.71 -9.89 -18.09
CA LYS A 372 -28.09 -9.70 -17.63
C LYS A 372 -28.99 -9.06 -18.67
N TYR A 373 -28.48 -8.09 -19.46
CA TYR A 373 -29.20 -7.51 -20.59
C TYR A 373 -29.44 -8.54 -21.71
N VAL A 374 -28.44 -9.38 -21.93
CA VAL A 374 -28.44 -10.37 -23.00
C VAL A 374 -29.32 -11.57 -22.64
N SER A 375 -29.46 -11.93 -21.36
CA SER A 375 -30.34 -13.00 -20.90
C SER A 375 -31.85 -12.72 -21.09
N SER A 376 -32.23 -11.46 -21.25
CA SER A 376 -33.61 -11.06 -21.59
C SER A 376 -33.93 -11.19 -23.09
N LEU A 377 -32.94 -11.40 -23.92
CA LEU A 377 -33.04 -11.64 -25.36
C LEU A 377 -33.04 -13.16 -25.62
N GLY A 378 -33.66 -13.63 -26.68
CA GLY A 378 -33.69 -15.05 -27.03
C GLY A 378 -32.31 -15.72 -27.10
N HIS A 379 -32.24 -17.04 -26.89
CA HIS A 379 -30.98 -17.80 -26.74
C HIS A 379 -29.91 -17.58 -27.83
N VAL A 380 -30.34 -17.38 -29.07
CA VAL A 380 -29.42 -17.16 -30.23
C VAL A 380 -28.84 -15.73 -30.21
N GLN A 381 -29.67 -14.74 -29.89
CA GLN A 381 -29.24 -13.33 -29.83
C GLN A 381 -28.30 -13.11 -28.66
N SER A 382 -28.54 -13.77 -27.51
CA SER A 382 -27.68 -13.71 -26.34
C SER A 382 -26.28 -14.29 -26.62
N ALA A 383 -26.20 -15.42 -27.32
CA ALA A 383 -24.92 -16.03 -27.66
C ALA A 383 -24.07 -15.15 -28.62
N VAL A 384 -24.70 -14.52 -29.62
CA VAL A 384 -24.01 -13.63 -30.58
C VAL A 384 -23.52 -12.36 -29.89
N ILE A 385 -24.35 -11.72 -29.07
CA ILE A 385 -23.97 -10.50 -28.34
C ILE A 385 -22.88 -10.82 -27.32
N GLY A 386 -23.00 -11.93 -26.59
CA GLY A 386 -21.96 -12.38 -25.65
C GLY A 386 -20.61 -12.63 -26.33
N ALA A 387 -20.61 -13.26 -27.50
CA ALA A 387 -19.39 -13.48 -28.28
C ALA A 387 -18.76 -12.14 -28.79
N LEU A 388 -19.59 -11.20 -29.27
CA LEU A 388 -19.11 -9.87 -29.71
C LEU A 388 -18.53 -9.06 -28.54
N VAL A 389 -19.15 -9.12 -27.39
CA VAL A 389 -18.68 -8.45 -26.17
C VAL A 389 -17.38 -9.08 -25.69
N ALA A 390 -17.29 -10.41 -25.63
CA ALA A 390 -16.07 -11.13 -25.26
C ALA A 390 -14.91 -10.79 -26.23
N LEU A 391 -15.20 -10.73 -27.53
CA LEU A 391 -14.22 -10.30 -28.54
C LEU A 391 -13.80 -8.83 -28.35
N GLY A 392 -14.75 -7.93 -28.09
CA GLY A 392 -14.49 -6.52 -27.82
C GLY A 392 -13.62 -6.32 -26.56
N ILE A 393 -13.91 -7.07 -25.50
CA ILE A 393 -13.11 -7.09 -24.27
C ILE A 393 -11.70 -7.61 -24.55
N GLY A 394 -11.56 -8.74 -25.24
CA GLY A 394 -10.26 -9.33 -25.58
C GLY A 394 -9.36 -8.38 -26.40
N VAL A 395 -9.93 -7.70 -27.39
CA VAL A 395 -9.21 -6.70 -28.21
C VAL A 395 -8.89 -5.42 -27.41
N SER A 396 -9.79 -5.02 -26.50
CA SER A 396 -9.61 -3.81 -25.68
C SER A 396 -8.59 -4.01 -24.57
N LEU A 397 -8.47 -5.22 -24.01
CA LEU A 397 -7.58 -5.52 -22.89
C LEU A 397 -6.11 -5.19 -23.22
N GLY A 398 -5.64 -5.56 -24.41
CA GLY A 398 -4.27 -5.23 -24.85
C GLY A 398 -4.02 -3.72 -25.00
N ARG A 399 -5.01 -2.98 -25.52
CA ARG A 399 -4.90 -1.52 -25.65
C ARG A 399 -4.96 -0.80 -24.30
N ILE A 400 -5.80 -1.27 -23.40
CA ILE A 400 -5.91 -0.74 -22.05
C ILE A 400 -4.61 -1.02 -21.30
N HIS A 401 -4.07 -2.22 -21.38
CA HIS A 401 -2.79 -2.58 -20.75
C HIS A 401 -1.66 -1.66 -21.19
N MET A 402 -1.49 -1.43 -22.51
CA MET A 402 -0.49 -0.51 -23.04
C MET A 402 -0.71 0.95 -22.60
N ARG A 403 -1.96 1.42 -22.51
CA ARG A 403 -2.26 2.77 -22.02
C ARG A 403 -1.98 2.92 -20.52
N VAL A 404 -2.29 1.90 -19.77
CA VAL A 404 -2.00 1.84 -18.32
C VAL A 404 -0.50 1.83 -18.09
N ASP A 405 0.27 1.03 -18.84
CA ASP A 405 1.73 1.02 -18.82
C ASP A 405 2.29 2.43 -19.05
N SER A 406 1.85 3.06 -20.15
CA SER A 406 2.27 4.41 -20.51
C SER A 406 1.86 5.46 -19.45
N PHE A 407 0.67 5.31 -18.86
CA PHE A 407 0.20 6.20 -17.82
C PHE A 407 1.04 6.05 -16.55
N VAL A 408 1.30 4.82 -16.12
CA VAL A 408 2.14 4.53 -14.95
C VAL A 408 3.55 5.04 -15.15
N ASP A 409 4.17 4.75 -16.30
CA ASP A 409 5.52 5.22 -16.62
C ASP A 409 5.57 6.76 -16.69
N ASN A 410 4.58 7.41 -17.29
CA ASN A 410 4.54 8.86 -17.43
C ASN A 410 4.22 9.60 -16.13
N VAL A 411 3.36 9.07 -15.28
CA VAL A 411 2.93 9.75 -14.05
C VAL A 411 3.91 9.47 -12.90
N PHE A 412 4.35 8.21 -12.73
CA PHE A 412 5.12 7.81 -11.56
C PHE A 412 6.64 7.76 -11.79
N PHE A 413 7.10 7.49 -13.03
CA PHE A 413 8.53 7.22 -13.30
C PHE A 413 9.19 8.18 -14.29
N ARG A 414 8.44 9.12 -14.86
CA ARG A 414 8.92 10.04 -15.90
C ARG A 414 10.17 10.82 -15.53
N ASP A 415 10.21 11.39 -14.32
CA ASP A 415 11.34 12.21 -13.86
C ASP A 415 12.59 11.37 -13.67
N ARG A 416 12.41 10.11 -13.25
CA ARG A 416 13.51 9.18 -13.02
C ARG A 416 14.14 8.72 -14.32
N HIS A 417 13.31 8.29 -15.30
CA HIS A 417 13.82 7.90 -16.63
C HIS A 417 14.54 9.06 -17.33
N ARG A 418 14.05 10.28 -17.14
CA ARG A 418 14.74 11.47 -17.67
C ARG A 418 16.09 11.70 -17.00
N ALA A 419 16.17 11.55 -15.69
CA ALA A 419 17.39 11.69 -14.92
C ALA A 419 18.43 10.64 -15.32
N GLU A 420 18.04 9.37 -15.42
CA GLU A 420 18.90 8.28 -15.89
C GLU A 420 19.40 8.52 -17.33
N ALA A 421 18.51 8.90 -18.23
CA ALA A 421 18.88 9.20 -19.61
C ALA A 421 19.88 10.35 -19.71
N ALA A 422 19.72 11.38 -18.86
CA ALA A 422 20.64 12.50 -18.80
C ALA A 422 22.02 12.08 -18.26
N LEU A 423 22.07 11.29 -17.18
CA LEU A 423 23.33 10.77 -16.64
C LEU A 423 24.06 9.86 -17.63
N ARG A 424 23.35 8.95 -18.30
CA ARG A 424 23.91 8.11 -19.36
C ARG A 424 24.39 8.93 -20.57
N ARG A 425 23.77 10.07 -20.87
CA ARG A 425 24.25 10.99 -21.90
C ARG A 425 25.57 11.60 -21.47
N VAL A 426 25.66 12.14 -20.25
CA VAL A 426 26.91 12.70 -19.71
C VAL A 426 28.03 11.67 -19.69
N ALA A 427 27.73 10.41 -19.31
CA ALA A 427 28.71 9.31 -19.36
C ALA A 427 29.24 9.06 -20.77
N ARG A 428 28.40 9.12 -21.82
CA ARG A 428 28.84 8.98 -23.20
C ARG A 428 29.62 10.18 -23.70
N GLU A 429 29.21 11.39 -23.30
CA GLU A 429 29.89 12.63 -23.70
C GLU A 429 31.25 12.80 -23.00
N ALA A 430 31.45 12.14 -21.83
CA ALA A 430 32.72 12.21 -21.10
C ALA A 430 33.93 11.81 -21.97
N ALA A 431 33.77 10.84 -22.88
CA ALA A 431 34.83 10.37 -23.77
C ALA A 431 35.31 11.43 -24.80
N TYR A 432 34.53 12.49 -25.03
CA TYR A 432 34.82 13.51 -26.02
C TYR A 432 35.34 14.84 -25.37
N VAL A 433 35.54 14.86 -24.06
CA VAL A 433 36.04 16.04 -23.35
C VAL A 433 37.53 15.89 -23.14
N ASP A 434 38.32 16.80 -23.74
CA ASP A 434 39.77 16.81 -23.62
C ASP A 434 40.30 17.60 -22.42
N ASP A 435 39.50 18.48 -21.84
CA ASP A 435 39.88 19.31 -20.66
C ASP A 435 39.40 18.63 -19.37
N PRO A 436 40.33 18.24 -18.48
CA PRO A 436 39.99 17.56 -17.24
C PRO A 436 39.11 18.39 -16.29
N LYS A 437 39.31 19.73 -16.24
CA LYS A 437 38.52 20.63 -15.38
C LYS A 437 37.08 20.73 -15.87
N ILE A 438 36.89 20.84 -17.18
CA ILE A 438 35.58 20.88 -17.80
C ILE A 438 34.83 19.53 -17.56
N LEU A 439 35.54 18.41 -17.72
CA LEU A 439 35.00 17.10 -17.45
C LEU A 439 34.51 16.96 -15.99
N ALA A 440 35.40 17.28 -15.03
CA ALA A 440 35.08 17.20 -13.61
C ALA A 440 33.88 18.06 -13.21
N THR A 441 33.89 19.34 -13.66
CA THR A 441 32.77 20.26 -13.38
C THR A 441 31.44 19.76 -13.99
N ARG A 442 31.47 19.23 -15.21
CA ARG A 442 30.30 18.70 -15.90
C ARG A 442 29.72 17.48 -15.18
N VAL A 443 30.59 16.58 -14.70
CA VAL A 443 30.16 15.39 -13.95
C VAL A 443 29.55 15.80 -12.60
N ILE A 444 30.19 16.67 -11.84
CA ILE A 444 29.66 17.18 -10.56
C ILE A 444 28.29 17.85 -10.75
N THR A 445 28.20 18.77 -11.74
CA THR A 445 26.91 19.43 -12.06
C THR A 445 25.81 18.44 -12.47
N ALA A 446 26.18 17.39 -13.20
CA ALA A 446 25.22 16.34 -13.58
C ALA A 446 24.72 15.55 -12.36
N LEU A 447 25.59 15.25 -11.40
CA LEU A 447 25.22 14.57 -10.15
C LEU A 447 24.24 15.43 -9.33
N GLU A 448 24.52 16.71 -9.17
CA GLU A 448 23.63 17.62 -8.43
C GLU A 448 22.27 17.79 -9.12
N ARG A 449 22.27 18.00 -10.44
CA ARG A 449 21.05 18.30 -11.20
C ARG A 449 20.18 17.07 -11.43
N HIS A 450 20.79 15.93 -11.78
CA HIS A 450 20.05 14.75 -12.23
C HIS A 450 19.96 13.65 -11.17
N ALA A 451 21.01 13.44 -10.35
CA ALA A 451 20.94 12.53 -9.21
C ALA A 451 20.41 13.22 -7.94
N LYS A 452 20.17 14.55 -7.99
CA LYS A 452 19.72 15.36 -6.85
C LYS A 452 20.65 15.22 -5.63
N ALA A 453 21.93 15.00 -5.87
CA ALA A 453 22.92 14.98 -4.80
C ALA A 453 22.98 16.36 -4.12
N GLY A 454 22.92 16.40 -2.80
CA GLY A 454 23.09 17.62 -2.00
C GLY A 454 24.54 18.09 -1.93
N GLY A 455 25.28 17.82 -2.98
CA GLY A 455 26.69 18.09 -3.24
C GLY A 455 27.39 16.81 -3.69
N ALA A 456 28.52 16.98 -4.36
CA ALA A 456 29.34 15.86 -4.83
C ALA A 456 30.84 16.26 -4.79
N ALA A 457 31.71 15.26 -4.78
CA ALA A 457 33.15 15.47 -4.88
C ALA A 457 33.80 14.44 -5.80
N LEU A 458 34.73 14.88 -6.61
CA LEU A 458 35.54 14.03 -7.47
C LEU A 458 36.94 13.97 -6.90
N TYR A 459 37.38 12.79 -6.49
CA TYR A 459 38.72 12.53 -6.01
C TYR A 459 39.51 11.80 -7.08
N LEU A 460 40.77 12.22 -7.28
CA LEU A 460 41.73 11.51 -8.10
C LEU A 460 42.94 11.11 -7.27
N ARG A 461 43.56 9.99 -7.62
CA ARG A 461 44.78 9.47 -6.99
C ARG A 461 45.96 10.38 -7.34
N ASP A 462 46.66 10.84 -6.32
CA ASP A 462 47.88 11.64 -6.47
C ASP A 462 49.12 10.73 -6.66
N GLY A 463 50.28 11.37 -6.89
CA GLY A 463 51.57 10.69 -7.03
C GLY A 463 52.04 9.93 -5.78
N ASN A 464 51.49 10.22 -4.61
CA ASN A 464 51.77 9.58 -3.32
C ASN A 464 50.80 8.42 -3.03
N GLY A 465 49.82 8.17 -3.91
CA GLY A 465 48.83 7.13 -3.75
C GLY A 465 47.63 7.53 -2.87
N SER A 466 47.53 8.77 -2.43
CA SER A 466 46.37 9.31 -1.73
C SER A 466 45.33 9.83 -2.74
N TYR A 467 44.09 9.95 -2.33
CA TYR A 467 42.99 10.48 -3.16
C TYR A 467 42.71 11.91 -2.74
N VAL A 468 42.87 12.85 -3.66
CA VAL A 468 42.71 14.29 -3.43
C VAL A 468 41.50 14.78 -4.21
N ALA A 469 40.65 15.60 -3.55
CA ALA A 469 39.47 16.17 -4.19
C ALA A 469 39.90 17.22 -5.22
N GLN A 470 39.53 17.03 -6.47
CA GLN A 470 39.82 17.95 -7.58
C GLN A 470 38.72 18.99 -7.74
N VAL A 471 37.49 18.57 -7.61
CA VAL A 471 36.29 19.42 -7.57
C VAL A 471 35.39 18.86 -6.48
N ALA A 472 34.96 19.73 -5.58
CA ALA A 472 34.02 19.37 -4.53
C ALA A 472 33.04 20.51 -4.29
N THR A 473 31.77 20.18 -4.20
CA THR A 473 30.69 21.05 -3.73
C THR A 473 30.23 20.67 -2.31
N ILE A 474 30.78 19.56 -1.78
CA ILE A 474 30.66 19.16 -0.38
C ILE A 474 31.90 19.64 0.37
N SER A 475 31.71 20.20 1.56
CA SER A 475 32.81 20.65 2.44
C SER A 475 32.62 20.04 3.84
N PRO A 476 33.68 19.55 4.51
CA PRO A 476 35.07 19.47 4.06
C PRO A 476 35.29 18.26 3.13
N ALA A 477 36.29 18.38 2.22
CA ALA A 477 36.73 17.31 1.33
C ALA A 477 38.23 17.03 1.56
N PRO A 478 38.60 16.35 2.66
CA PRO A 478 39.99 16.06 3.01
C PRO A 478 40.62 15.04 2.06
N PRO A 479 41.97 14.99 1.93
CA PRO A 479 42.66 13.93 1.22
C PRO A 479 42.43 12.59 1.94
N VAL A 480 42.23 11.51 1.15
CA VAL A 480 41.89 10.17 1.66
C VAL A 480 43.06 9.22 1.39
N SER A 481 43.46 8.49 2.41
CA SER A 481 44.53 7.50 2.30
C SER A 481 44.10 6.29 1.48
N ARG A 482 45.04 5.65 0.78
CA ARG A 482 44.80 4.37 0.11
C ARG A 482 44.39 3.22 1.07
N ASN A 483 44.72 3.38 2.36
CA ASN A 483 44.39 2.39 3.40
C ASN A 483 43.05 2.69 4.08
N ASP A 484 42.32 3.72 3.65
CA ASP A 484 40.96 3.99 4.15
C ASP A 484 40.04 2.80 3.90
N ALA A 485 39.18 2.48 4.87
CA ALA A 485 38.30 1.32 4.83
C ALA A 485 37.39 1.32 3.59
N ALA A 486 36.88 2.49 3.17
CA ALA A 486 36.06 2.60 1.97
C ALA A 486 36.87 2.35 0.69
N VAL A 487 38.15 2.81 0.62
CA VAL A 487 39.04 2.54 -0.51
C VAL A 487 39.31 1.05 -0.63
N VAL A 488 39.66 0.39 0.47
CA VAL A 488 39.92 -1.06 0.52
C VAL A 488 38.68 -1.85 0.06
N ARG A 489 37.49 -1.47 0.54
CA ARG A 489 36.23 -2.12 0.18
C ARG A 489 35.89 -1.91 -1.31
N MET A 490 36.07 -0.70 -1.85
CA MET A 490 35.90 -0.41 -3.28
C MET A 490 36.85 -1.19 -4.17
N CYS A 491 38.12 -1.30 -3.77
CA CYS A 491 39.11 -2.10 -4.51
C CYS A 491 38.79 -3.59 -4.50
N ALA A 492 38.23 -4.11 -3.39
CA ALA A 492 37.90 -5.51 -3.25
C ALA A 492 36.61 -5.91 -3.98
N SER A 493 35.57 -5.07 -3.95
CA SER A 493 34.26 -5.35 -4.54
C SER A 493 34.10 -4.85 -5.97
N GLY A 494 34.79 -3.78 -6.33
CA GLY A 494 34.55 -3.04 -7.58
C GLY A 494 33.21 -2.28 -7.62
N GLU A 495 32.47 -2.24 -6.51
CA GLU A 495 31.14 -1.66 -6.42
C GLU A 495 31.10 -0.38 -5.60
N ALA A 496 29.97 0.32 -5.71
CA ALA A 496 29.71 1.50 -4.90
C ALA A 496 29.59 1.15 -3.41
N VAL A 497 30.17 1.97 -2.56
CA VAL A 497 30.22 1.78 -1.12
C VAL A 497 29.39 2.83 -0.41
N ASP A 498 28.49 2.42 0.48
CA ASP A 498 27.77 3.30 1.39
C ASP A 498 28.68 3.67 2.55
N LEU A 499 28.97 4.96 2.71
CA LEU A 499 29.95 5.45 3.67
C LEU A 499 29.44 5.36 5.12
N ASP A 500 28.12 5.44 5.32
CA ASP A 500 27.52 5.26 6.64
C ASP A 500 27.61 3.79 7.10
N GLU A 501 27.41 2.83 6.16
CA GLU A 501 27.53 1.41 6.45
C GLU A 501 28.97 1.02 6.87
N VAL A 502 29.98 1.60 6.19
CA VAL A 502 31.38 1.40 6.57
C VAL A 502 31.70 2.04 7.93
N ALA A 503 31.12 3.21 8.21
CA ALA A 503 31.29 3.89 9.49
C ALA A 503 30.72 3.09 10.68
N GLU A 504 29.66 2.31 10.46
CA GLU A 504 29.08 1.44 11.47
C GLU A 504 29.90 0.16 11.71
N GLU A 505 30.58 -0.36 10.65
CA GLU A 505 31.29 -1.65 10.72
C GLU A 505 32.75 -1.52 11.23
N VAL A 506 33.48 -0.49 10.83
CA VAL A 506 34.92 -0.40 11.07
C VAL A 506 35.33 0.95 11.65
N GLU A 507 35.37 1.99 10.84
CA GLU A 507 35.78 3.34 11.16
C GLU A 507 35.15 4.31 10.15
N ARG A 508 34.91 5.54 10.59
CA ARG A 508 34.32 6.56 9.71
C ARG A 508 35.27 6.89 8.55
N PRO A 509 34.86 6.62 7.29
CA PRO A 509 35.70 6.94 6.13
C PRO A 509 36.03 8.43 6.05
N ALA A 510 37.20 8.75 5.53
CA ALA A 510 37.61 10.13 5.32
C ALA A 510 36.89 10.79 4.11
N PHE A 511 36.26 10.02 3.23
CA PHE A 511 35.45 10.57 2.14
C PHE A 511 34.28 11.40 2.66
N CYS A 512 34.05 12.55 2.05
CA CYS A 512 32.86 13.33 2.28
C CYS A 512 31.66 12.72 1.52
N GLY A 513 30.48 12.76 2.12
CA GLY A 513 29.23 12.33 1.48
C GLY A 513 28.61 11.09 2.11
N LYS A 514 27.68 10.48 1.38
CA LYS A 514 26.90 9.30 1.82
C LYS A 514 27.26 8.03 1.05
N ILE A 515 27.59 8.16 -0.24
CA ILE A 515 27.91 7.02 -1.10
C ILE A 515 29.10 7.39 -2.01
N ALA A 516 30.02 6.44 -2.18
CA ALA A 516 31.20 6.56 -3.01
C ALA A 516 31.17 5.55 -4.17
N PHE A 517 31.46 6.02 -5.38
CA PHE A 517 31.49 5.22 -6.59
C PHE A 517 32.94 5.12 -7.10
N PRO A 518 33.51 3.92 -7.26
CA PRO A 518 34.88 3.77 -7.73
C PRO A 518 35.02 4.03 -9.23
N MET A 519 36.09 4.72 -9.61
CA MET A 519 36.54 4.88 -10.99
C MET A 519 37.67 3.88 -11.26
N ILE A 520 37.32 2.63 -11.54
CA ILE A 520 38.26 1.55 -11.79
C ILE A 520 38.53 1.44 -13.29
N VAL A 521 39.80 1.54 -13.69
CA VAL A 521 40.25 1.37 -15.07
C VAL A 521 41.44 0.40 -15.07
N ARG A 522 41.39 -0.63 -15.92
CA ARG A 522 42.42 -1.68 -16.01
C ARG A 522 42.78 -2.38 -14.69
N GLY A 523 41.79 -2.46 -13.78
CA GLY A 523 41.97 -3.09 -12.46
C GLY A 523 42.55 -2.17 -11.38
N GLU A 524 42.85 -0.90 -11.73
CA GLU A 524 43.32 0.11 -10.77
C GLU A 524 42.23 1.12 -10.43
N LEU A 525 42.14 1.52 -9.17
CA LEU A 525 41.27 2.61 -8.71
C LEU A 525 41.98 3.94 -8.99
N LEU A 526 41.57 4.62 -10.07
CA LEU A 526 42.11 5.93 -10.46
C LEU A 526 41.55 7.09 -9.65
N GLY A 527 40.31 6.95 -9.18
CA GLY A 527 39.62 7.96 -8.42
C GLY A 527 38.31 7.51 -7.87
N VAL A 528 37.60 8.40 -7.20
CA VAL A 528 36.33 8.14 -6.55
C VAL A 528 35.38 9.33 -6.78
N LEU A 529 34.15 9.00 -7.14
CA LEU A 529 33.01 9.93 -7.17
C LEU A 529 32.21 9.79 -5.89
N ALA A 530 32.29 10.76 -5.00
CA ALA A 530 31.53 10.81 -3.76
C ALA A 530 30.28 11.68 -3.93
N CYS A 531 29.12 11.16 -3.52
CA CYS A 531 27.85 11.87 -3.55
C CYS A 531 27.35 12.09 -2.13
N GLY A 532 26.90 13.30 -1.84
CA GLY A 532 26.25 13.68 -0.60
C GLY A 532 24.86 13.07 -0.45
N GLU A 533 24.23 13.34 0.67
CA GLU A 533 22.83 13.01 0.87
C GLU A 533 21.98 13.70 -0.21
N LYS A 534 20.98 13.03 -0.74
CA LYS A 534 20.11 13.65 -1.74
C LYS A 534 19.35 14.85 -1.16
N THR A 535 19.12 15.87 -1.96
CA THR A 535 18.35 17.07 -1.56
C THR A 535 16.91 16.76 -1.15
N ASN A 536 16.37 15.61 -1.58
CA ASN A 536 15.06 15.09 -1.18
C ASN A 536 15.15 14.03 -0.09
N LEU A 537 16.32 13.84 0.54
CA LEU A 537 16.61 12.88 1.62
C LEU A 537 16.25 11.42 1.27
N GLU A 538 16.16 11.09 -0.03
CA GLU A 538 15.96 9.73 -0.48
C GLU A 538 17.28 8.95 -0.54
N ALA A 539 17.23 7.65 -0.24
CA ALA A 539 18.37 6.76 -0.47
C ALA A 539 18.64 6.58 -1.99
N TYR A 540 19.89 6.31 -2.36
CA TYR A 540 20.25 5.97 -3.73
C TYR A 540 19.75 4.56 -4.05
N ALA A 541 18.81 4.44 -5.01
CA ALA A 541 18.23 3.17 -5.39
C ALA A 541 19.22 2.27 -6.15
N PRO A 542 19.03 0.95 -6.18
CA PRO A 542 19.97 0.03 -6.84
C PRO A 542 20.23 0.34 -8.32
N ASP A 543 19.22 0.71 -9.08
CA ASP A 543 19.32 1.11 -10.49
C ASP A 543 19.98 2.49 -10.68
N GLU A 544 19.76 3.43 -9.76
CA GLU A 544 20.50 4.67 -9.71
C GLU A 544 21.98 4.44 -9.37
N ARG A 545 22.25 3.55 -8.39
CA ARG A 545 23.63 3.16 -8.05
C ARG A 545 24.33 2.54 -9.28
N ALA A 546 23.64 1.70 -10.03
CA ALA A 546 24.18 1.13 -11.27
C ALA A 546 24.45 2.21 -12.34
N THR A 547 23.54 3.18 -12.51
CA THR A 547 23.71 4.27 -13.48
C THR A 547 24.85 5.21 -13.07
N LEU A 548 24.95 5.55 -11.78
CA LEU A 548 26.03 6.38 -11.23
C LEU A 548 27.37 5.66 -11.26
N GLY A 549 27.40 4.35 -11.01
CA GLY A 549 28.58 3.51 -11.18
C GLY A 549 29.07 3.51 -12.64
N GLY A 550 28.15 3.41 -13.59
CA GLY A 550 28.45 3.54 -15.02
C GLY A 550 29.00 4.92 -15.39
N LEU A 551 28.49 6.00 -14.80
CA LEU A 551 29.03 7.35 -14.96
C LEU A 551 30.45 7.46 -14.37
N ALA A 552 30.67 6.93 -13.16
CA ALA A 552 32.00 6.91 -12.53
C ALA A 552 33.02 6.16 -13.38
N HIS A 553 32.66 4.97 -13.88
CA HIS A 553 33.51 4.17 -14.76
C HIS A 553 33.85 4.93 -16.07
N ALA A 554 32.85 5.50 -16.74
CA ALA A 554 33.05 6.29 -17.96
C ALA A 554 33.94 7.51 -17.71
N THR A 555 33.76 8.18 -16.57
CA THR A 555 34.59 9.31 -16.13
C THR A 555 36.04 8.87 -15.90
N GLY A 556 36.24 7.71 -15.25
CA GLY A 556 37.57 7.12 -15.06
C GLY A 556 38.30 6.86 -16.38
N ILE A 557 37.61 6.23 -17.35
CA ILE A 557 38.17 6.00 -18.70
C ILE A 557 38.53 7.30 -19.39
N ALA A 558 37.69 8.34 -19.27
CA ALA A 558 37.97 9.64 -19.87
C ALA A 558 39.24 10.29 -19.26
N PHE A 559 39.41 10.25 -17.93
CA PHE A 559 40.63 10.73 -17.28
C PHE A 559 41.88 9.92 -17.67
N ASP A 560 41.79 8.60 -17.75
CA ASP A 560 42.90 7.75 -18.23
C ASP A 560 43.30 8.08 -19.68
N THR A 561 42.31 8.36 -20.53
CA THR A 561 42.54 8.78 -21.92
C THR A 561 43.25 10.14 -22.00
N ILE A 562 42.78 11.12 -21.21
CA ILE A 562 43.40 12.45 -21.15
C ILE A 562 44.85 12.34 -20.65
N ALA A 563 45.09 11.61 -19.57
CA ALA A 563 46.43 11.38 -19.02
C ALA A 563 47.36 10.67 -20.02
N THR A 564 46.85 9.64 -20.69
CA THR A 564 47.62 8.92 -21.71
C THR A 564 47.96 9.77 -22.90
N LYS A 565 47.03 10.66 -23.34
CA LYS A 565 47.28 11.62 -24.43
C LYS A 565 48.34 12.65 -24.02
N ALA A 566 48.21 13.24 -22.83
CA ALA A 566 49.19 14.19 -22.29
C ALA A 566 50.58 13.56 -22.19
N LEU A 567 50.71 12.33 -21.73
CA LEU A 567 51.98 11.60 -21.66
C LEU A 567 52.57 11.35 -23.05
N ARG A 568 51.75 10.92 -24.03
CA ARG A 568 52.22 10.72 -25.43
C ARG A 568 52.73 12.02 -26.03
N ASP A 569 52.02 13.12 -25.81
CA ASP A 569 52.40 14.42 -26.32
C ASP A 569 53.70 14.92 -25.65
N ALA A 570 53.88 14.65 -24.35
CA ALA A 570 55.11 14.95 -23.64
C ALA A 570 56.28 14.11 -24.16
N VAL A 571 56.10 12.79 -24.36
CA VAL A 571 57.11 11.92 -24.96
C VAL A 571 57.47 12.39 -26.36
N ALA A 572 56.50 12.74 -27.19
CA ALA A 572 56.76 13.23 -28.54
C ALA A 572 57.61 14.55 -28.53
N ARG A 573 57.34 15.48 -27.61
CA ARG A 573 58.15 16.69 -27.43
C ARG A 573 59.60 16.40 -27.01
N VAL A 574 59.78 15.48 -26.05
CA VAL A 574 61.11 15.09 -25.61
C VAL A 574 61.90 14.40 -26.74
N ILE A 575 61.27 13.57 -27.55
CA ILE A 575 61.87 12.93 -28.70
C ILE A 575 62.23 13.96 -29.79
N ALA A 576 61.42 14.98 -29.98
CA ALA A 576 61.64 16.07 -30.93
C ALA A 576 62.75 17.07 -30.46
N GLY A 577 63.21 16.96 -29.20
CA GLY A 577 64.17 17.86 -28.62
C GLY A 577 63.58 19.18 -28.08
N ASP A 578 62.28 19.30 -28.09
CA ASP A 578 61.51 20.48 -27.64
C ASP A 578 60.97 20.36 -26.21
N GLY A 579 61.35 19.31 -25.45
CA GLY A 579 60.88 19.03 -24.09
C GLY A 579 61.96 18.40 -23.22
N ASP A 580 61.78 18.44 -21.90
CA ASP A 580 62.69 17.86 -20.93
C ASP A 580 62.04 16.72 -20.10
N ILE A 581 62.87 16.08 -19.23
CA ILE A 581 62.39 15.01 -18.34
C ILE A 581 61.34 15.54 -17.34
N GLU A 582 61.36 16.81 -17.02
CA GLU A 582 60.42 17.48 -16.14
C GLU A 582 59.02 17.53 -16.79
N ASP A 583 58.91 17.66 -18.12
CA ASP A 583 57.65 17.61 -18.87
C ASP A 583 57.03 16.21 -18.81
N LEU A 584 57.86 15.16 -18.81
CA LEU A 584 57.37 13.78 -18.61
C LEU A 584 56.84 13.56 -17.20
N ARG A 585 57.55 14.10 -16.20
CA ARG A 585 57.09 14.02 -14.80
C ARG A 585 55.78 14.77 -14.59
N ARG A 586 55.63 15.98 -15.19
CA ARG A 586 54.37 16.75 -15.14
C ARG A 586 53.23 16.01 -15.86
N ALA A 587 53.49 15.35 -16.98
CA ALA A 587 52.51 14.59 -17.71
C ALA A 587 52.10 13.26 -17.02
N GLN A 588 52.94 12.73 -16.12
CA GLN A 588 52.63 11.63 -15.24
C GLN A 588 51.86 12.04 -13.98
N ALA A 589 51.92 13.30 -13.60
CA ALA A 589 51.13 13.81 -12.49
C ALA A 589 49.64 13.84 -12.87
N PRO A 590 48.70 13.69 -11.90
CA PRO A 590 47.29 13.83 -12.16
C PRO A 590 46.98 15.15 -12.88
N PRO A 591 46.06 15.17 -13.85
CA PRO A 591 45.85 16.30 -14.79
C PRO A 591 45.42 17.62 -14.16
N PHE A 592 45.49 17.77 -12.83
CA PHE A 592 45.08 18.95 -12.08
C PHE A 592 46.19 19.56 -11.19
N ILE A 593 47.37 18.97 -11.10
CA ILE A 593 48.52 19.48 -10.32
C ILE A 593 49.49 20.28 -11.21
#